data_0b85713f40a4f48a3c85cc21eb7117b4
#
_entry.id   0b85713f40a4f48a3c85cc21eb7117b4
#
_cell.length_a   1.000
_cell.length_b   1.000
_cell.length_c   1.000
_cell.angle_alpha   90.00
_cell.angle_beta   90.00
_cell.angle_gamma   90.00
#
_symmetry.space_group_name_H-M   'P 1'
#
loop_
_entity.id
_entity.type
_entity.pdbx_description
1 polymer ?
#
loop_
_entity_poly.entity_id
_entity_poly.type
_entity_poly.pdbx_seq_one_letter_code
_entity_poly.pdbx_strand_id
1 'polypeptide(L)'
;MVFVRDRARREVCCHDERVSSGADLGGDGGDGGGAGRDGARAPERPSQWAARAELAERAVRARHLRRLWALPGTALGVPGWPASPAQRVFGPWNYWWQAHVLDCLVDAYIRSPDPRRRARVARFINGVRIRNGKDWLNDYYDDMAWLALALQRAEQYVGVRRPGAIQQLASALKDGWTEGGGGGIWWRLRDKYDENFKNVPANGPTAILFARLRDERAYETARWIEANLVDPQTGVVWDGLRVAEDGGIRQVETTTYTYCQGVYLGACLELATWGNDRQSRDWAERASRTVTAVATHLTVESEAAPSLVLRGQGGADGGLFAGILARYLARAALTLPEFGRTHEPAAFLATELVFASARAAWRNQAPAPRGPLFGPDWSQPAASPRTDTKAPERDLSVQAGAWMLLEAAALLARRK
;
A
#
# COMPACT_ATOMS: atom_id res chain seq x y z
N MET A 1 -6.39 -26.69 -26.14
CA MET A 1 -5.03 -27.26 -26.29
C MET A 1 -4.18 -26.18 -26.94
N VAL A 2 -3.63 -25.27 -26.14
CA VAL A 2 -2.67 -24.25 -26.57
C VAL A 2 -1.67 -24.05 -25.43
N PHE A 3 -0.42 -24.22 -25.77
CA PHE A 3 0.74 -24.19 -24.87
C PHE A 3 0.98 -22.79 -24.31
N VAL A 4 1.01 -22.65 -22.98
CA VAL A 4 1.62 -21.51 -22.28
C VAL A 4 3.02 -21.92 -21.86
N ARG A 5 4.02 -21.23 -22.42
CA ARG A 5 5.44 -21.41 -22.09
C ARG A 5 5.73 -20.90 -20.68
N ASP A 6 6.12 -21.85 -19.85
CA ASP A 6 6.71 -21.65 -18.53
C ASP A 6 8.16 -21.11 -18.68
N ARG A 7 8.43 -19.94 -18.13
CA ARG A 7 9.77 -19.34 -18.03
C ARG A 7 9.97 -18.77 -16.64
N ALA A 8 10.37 -19.60 -15.70
CA ALA A 8 11.15 -19.18 -14.54
C ALA A 8 11.54 -20.35 -13.63
N ARG A 9 12.58 -21.08 -14.01
CA ARG A 9 13.46 -21.75 -13.05
C ARG A 9 14.87 -21.63 -13.55
N ARG A 10 15.67 -20.80 -12.91
CA ARG A 10 17.13 -20.92 -12.90
C ARG A 10 17.58 -21.06 -11.46
N GLU A 11 18.08 -22.23 -11.18
CA GLU A 11 18.82 -22.62 -9.99
C GLU A 11 20.08 -21.75 -9.88
N VAL A 12 20.35 -21.26 -8.68
CA VAL A 12 21.64 -20.66 -8.33
C VAL A 12 22.34 -21.66 -7.45
N CYS A 13 23.38 -22.30 -8.00
CA CYS A 13 24.36 -23.10 -7.29
C CYS A 13 25.20 -22.21 -6.37
N CYS A 14 25.37 -22.68 -5.14
CA CYS A 14 26.34 -22.18 -4.19
C CYS A 14 27.76 -22.53 -4.65
N HIS A 15 28.67 -21.55 -4.60
CA HIS A 15 30.11 -21.80 -4.48
C HIS A 15 30.62 -21.07 -3.25
N ASP A 16 31.15 -21.87 -2.37
CA ASP A 16 31.89 -21.55 -1.16
C ASP A 16 33.34 -21.31 -1.57
N GLU A 17 33.90 -20.15 -1.28
CA GLU A 17 35.35 -19.97 -1.23
C GLU A 17 35.76 -19.15 -0.01
N ARG A 18 36.45 -19.81 0.90
CA ARG A 18 37.23 -19.25 2.00
C ARG A 18 38.61 -18.83 1.49
N VAL A 19 39.09 -17.67 1.88
CA VAL A 19 40.52 -17.35 2.09
C VAL A 19 40.63 -16.19 3.07
N SER A 20 41.06 -16.41 4.22
CA SER A 20 42.27 -16.17 5.05
C SER A 20 42.79 -14.72 5.11
N SER A 21 42.74 -14.23 6.33
CA SER A 21 43.65 -13.41 7.15
C SER A 21 44.87 -12.72 6.51
N GLY A 22 45.03 -11.44 6.88
CA GLY A 22 46.27 -10.69 6.82
C GLY A 22 46.14 -9.38 7.59
N ALA A 23 46.68 -9.37 8.80
CA ALA A 23 46.92 -8.15 9.57
C ALA A 23 48.16 -7.43 9.03
N ASP A 24 48.10 -6.10 9.01
CA ASP A 24 49.31 -5.33 9.31
C ASP A 24 49.02 -3.94 9.88
N LEU A 25 49.79 -3.59 10.85
CA LEU A 25 49.80 -2.39 11.69
C LEU A 25 50.71 -1.32 11.08
N GLY A 26 50.37 -0.06 11.26
CA GLY A 26 51.39 0.95 11.32
C GLY A 26 51.07 2.34 10.83
N GLY A 27 51.06 3.35 11.72
CA GLY A 27 51.75 4.60 11.50
C GLY A 27 50.93 5.87 11.27
N ASP A 28 50.60 6.53 12.31
CA ASP A 28 50.88 7.92 12.77
C ASP A 28 50.94 9.09 11.76
N GLY A 29 50.25 10.21 12.13
CA GLY A 29 50.72 11.57 11.95
C GLY A 29 50.04 12.46 10.90
N GLY A 30 49.36 13.51 11.37
CA GLY A 30 49.23 14.72 10.53
C GLY A 30 47.92 15.48 10.64
N ASP A 31 47.93 16.43 11.53
CA ASP A 31 46.98 17.54 11.72
C ASP A 31 46.79 18.36 10.42
N GLY A 32 45.57 18.84 10.18
CA GLY A 32 45.30 19.73 9.05
C GLY A 32 43.84 20.07 8.89
N GLY A 33 43.39 21.13 9.53
CA GLY A 33 42.02 21.68 9.41
C GLY A 33 41.62 21.99 7.95
N GLY A 34 40.41 21.62 7.62
CA GLY A 34 39.74 21.93 6.36
C GLY A 34 38.24 21.93 6.49
N ALA A 35 37.67 23.13 6.46
CA ALA A 35 36.24 23.38 6.53
C ALA A 35 35.46 22.71 5.41
N GLY A 36 34.26 22.23 5.71
CA GLY A 36 33.12 22.24 4.82
C GLY A 36 33.21 21.45 3.53
N ARG A 37 33.06 20.12 3.62
CA ARG A 37 32.57 19.34 2.47
C ARG A 37 31.18 18.82 2.88
N ASP A 38 30.14 19.34 2.18
CA ASP A 38 28.84 18.71 2.13
C ASP A 38 29.02 17.23 1.77
N GLY A 39 29.00 16.40 2.80
CA GLY A 39 29.16 14.97 2.64
C GLY A 39 27.92 14.42 1.97
N ALA A 40 27.94 14.28 0.65
CA ALA A 40 26.99 13.46 -0.07
C ALA A 40 26.93 12.11 0.65
N ARG A 41 25.86 11.86 1.41
CA ARG A 41 25.66 10.59 2.12
C ARG A 41 25.70 9.46 1.12
N ALA A 42 26.54 8.46 1.36
CA ALA A 42 26.62 7.27 0.54
C ALA A 42 25.20 6.69 0.31
N PRO A 43 24.89 6.22 -0.90
CA PRO A 43 23.57 5.69 -1.22
C PRO A 43 23.21 4.54 -0.28
N GLU A 44 21.97 4.58 0.24
CA GLU A 44 21.49 3.59 1.21
C GLU A 44 21.44 2.20 0.58
N ARG A 45 22.03 1.22 1.27
CA ARG A 45 22.15 -0.15 0.77
C ARG A 45 20.80 -0.87 0.82
N PRO A 46 20.52 -1.81 -0.11
CA PRO A 46 19.30 -2.63 -0.08
C PRO A 46 19.03 -3.31 1.27
N SER A 47 20.09 -3.79 1.93
CA SER A 47 20.01 -4.41 3.26
C SER A 47 19.49 -3.47 4.36
N GLN A 48 19.76 -2.16 4.25
CA GLN A 48 19.27 -1.17 5.22
C GLN A 48 17.77 -0.96 5.10
N TRP A 49 17.23 -0.91 3.88
CA TRP A 49 15.78 -0.80 3.67
C TRP A 49 15.05 -2.04 4.13
N ALA A 50 15.58 -3.23 3.86
CA ALA A 50 15.02 -4.48 4.35
C ALA A 50 15.02 -4.54 5.89
N ALA A 51 16.10 -4.07 6.54
CA ALA A 51 16.19 -4.00 8.01
C ALA A 51 15.18 -3.00 8.61
N ARG A 52 15.00 -1.81 7.98
CA ARG A 52 14.00 -0.81 8.42
C ARG A 52 12.58 -1.36 8.30
N ALA A 53 12.24 -2.01 7.20
CA ALA A 53 10.94 -2.66 7.00
C ALA A 53 10.70 -3.78 8.04
N GLU A 54 11.73 -4.57 8.38
CA GLU A 54 11.63 -5.58 9.43
C GLU A 54 11.43 -4.98 10.82
N LEU A 55 12.05 -3.86 11.13
CA LEU A 55 11.84 -3.15 12.40
C LEU A 55 10.40 -2.62 12.51
N ALA A 56 9.85 -2.06 11.43
CA ALA A 56 8.43 -1.65 11.36
C ALA A 56 7.49 -2.86 11.53
N GLU A 57 7.73 -3.97 10.80
CA GLU A 57 6.99 -5.23 10.97
C GLU A 57 6.98 -5.67 12.43
N ARG A 58 8.16 -5.74 13.07
CA ARG A 58 8.28 -6.18 14.47
C ARG A 58 7.54 -5.25 15.43
N ALA A 59 7.61 -3.94 15.20
CA ALA A 59 6.93 -2.95 16.03
C ALA A 59 5.40 -3.08 15.94
N VAL A 60 4.84 -3.13 14.71
CA VAL A 60 3.41 -3.32 14.49
C VAL A 60 2.93 -4.63 15.11
N ARG A 61 3.63 -5.71 14.87
CA ARG A 61 3.28 -7.02 15.43
C ARG A 61 3.28 -7.02 16.96
N ALA A 62 4.28 -6.43 17.56
CA ALA A 62 4.42 -6.45 19.01
C ALA A 62 3.41 -5.55 19.73
N ARG A 63 2.98 -4.45 19.07
CA ARG A 63 2.03 -3.49 19.66
C ARG A 63 0.59 -3.83 19.35
N HIS A 64 0.29 -4.25 18.13
CA HIS A 64 -1.09 -4.35 17.61
C HIS A 64 -1.57 -5.77 17.38
N LEU A 65 -0.73 -6.73 16.95
CA LEU A 65 -1.23 -8.06 16.62
C LEU A 65 -1.46 -8.91 17.87
N ARG A 66 -2.68 -9.47 17.98
CA ARG A 66 -3.11 -10.32 19.09
C ARG A 66 -3.89 -11.52 18.57
N ARG A 67 -3.98 -12.58 19.36
CA ARG A 67 -4.97 -13.65 19.14
C ARG A 67 -6.37 -13.05 19.31
N LEU A 68 -7.24 -13.34 18.35
CA LEU A 68 -8.65 -12.97 18.47
C LEU A 68 -9.28 -13.81 19.60
N TRP A 69 -9.78 -13.14 20.65
CA TRP A 69 -10.44 -13.77 21.82
C TRP A 69 -9.65 -14.96 22.41
N ALA A 70 -8.33 -14.90 22.38
CA ALA A 70 -7.41 -15.98 22.76
C ALA A 70 -7.55 -17.28 21.94
N LEU A 71 -8.34 -17.30 20.87
CA LEU A 71 -8.54 -18.49 20.02
C LEU A 71 -7.23 -18.93 19.34
N PRO A 72 -6.83 -20.21 19.49
CA PRO A 72 -5.68 -20.76 18.76
C PRO A 72 -5.84 -20.62 17.23
N GLY A 73 -4.74 -20.47 16.52
CA GLY A 73 -4.79 -20.40 15.06
C GLY A 73 -5.33 -19.09 14.48
N THR A 74 -5.54 -18.06 15.31
CA THR A 74 -5.99 -16.72 14.89
C THR A 74 -4.97 -15.64 15.20
N ALA A 75 -5.03 -14.53 14.44
CA ALA A 75 -4.40 -13.26 14.74
C ALA A 75 -5.25 -12.14 14.15
N LEU A 76 -5.28 -10.98 14.82
CA LEU A 76 -5.96 -9.78 14.35
C LEU A 76 -5.22 -8.53 14.85
N GLY A 77 -5.33 -7.44 14.11
CA GLY A 77 -4.82 -6.14 14.49
C GLY A 77 -5.76 -5.42 15.46
N VAL A 78 -5.24 -4.92 16.58
CA VAL A 78 -5.99 -4.05 17.51
C VAL A 78 -5.76 -2.60 17.09
N PRO A 79 -6.83 -1.78 16.91
CA PRO A 79 -6.71 -0.44 16.32
C PRO A 79 -5.78 0.50 17.08
N GLY A 80 -5.79 0.49 18.42
CA GLY A 80 -5.00 1.39 19.24
C GLY A 80 -3.88 0.71 20.06
N TRP A 81 -2.86 1.46 20.45
CA TRP A 81 -1.81 1.02 21.35
C TRP A 81 -1.50 2.08 22.42
N PRO A 82 -1.54 1.70 23.75
CA PRO A 82 -2.03 0.44 24.28
C PRO A 82 -3.52 0.23 24.01
N ALA A 83 -3.90 -1.01 23.69
CA ALA A 83 -5.28 -1.33 23.39
C ALA A 83 -6.18 -1.21 24.62
N SER A 84 -7.33 -0.56 24.51
CA SER A 84 -8.37 -0.56 25.53
C SER A 84 -9.00 -1.96 25.69
N PRO A 85 -9.65 -2.27 26.82
CA PRO A 85 -10.39 -3.53 26.98
C PRO A 85 -11.43 -3.73 25.89
N ALA A 86 -12.18 -2.69 25.52
CA ALA A 86 -13.18 -2.74 24.45
C ALA A 86 -12.57 -3.11 23.08
N GLN A 87 -11.45 -2.50 22.72
CA GLN A 87 -10.74 -2.82 21.47
C GLN A 87 -10.20 -4.27 21.43
N ARG A 88 -9.93 -4.87 22.59
CA ARG A 88 -9.45 -6.25 22.67
C ARG A 88 -10.57 -7.30 22.47
N VAL A 89 -11.81 -6.94 22.73
CA VAL A 89 -12.93 -7.89 22.77
C VAL A 89 -13.94 -7.63 21.66
N PHE A 90 -14.67 -6.53 21.71
CA PHE A 90 -15.79 -6.25 20.80
C PHE A 90 -15.81 -4.85 20.19
N GLY A 91 -14.83 -4.00 20.51
CA GLY A 91 -14.74 -2.65 19.96
C GLY A 91 -14.53 -2.60 18.45
N PRO A 92 -14.55 -1.41 17.87
CA PRO A 92 -14.23 -1.22 16.45
C PRO A 92 -12.95 -1.93 16.08
N TRP A 93 -12.94 -2.62 14.96
CA TRP A 93 -11.78 -3.40 14.50
C TRP A 93 -11.30 -2.99 13.11
N ASN A 94 -12.06 -2.11 12.45
CA ASN A 94 -11.76 -1.51 11.15
C ASN A 94 -11.33 -2.55 10.12
N TYR A 95 -12.34 -3.15 9.47
CA TYR A 95 -12.18 -4.27 8.54
C TYR A 95 -11.10 -3.99 7.48
N TRP A 96 -11.12 -2.84 6.81
CA TRP A 96 -10.17 -2.50 5.78
C TRP A 96 -8.73 -2.24 6.30
N TRP A 97 -8.56 -1.79 7.56
CA TRP A 97 -7.23 -1.74 8.17
C TRP A 97 -6.63 -3.14 8.28
N GLN A 98 -7.47 -4.15 8.57
CA GLN A 98 -7.00 -5.54 8.63
C GLN A 98 -6.59 -6.03 7.24
N ALA A 99 -7.31 -5.65 6.18
CA ALA A 99 -6.94 -5.98 4.81
C ALA A 99 -5.53 -5.45 4.49
N HIS A 100 -5.23 -4.21 4.86
CA HIS A 100 -3.90 -3.62 4.66
C HIS A 100 -2.82 -4.22 5.55
N VAL A 101 -3.13 -4.59 6.80
CA VAL A 101 -2.19 -5.34 7.65
C VAL A 101 -1.89 -6.72 7.06
N LEU A 102 -2.91 -7.42 6.53
CA LEU A 102 -2.71 -8.68 5.81
C LEU A 102 -1.76 -8.49 4.62
N ASP A 103 -1.97 -7.43 3.87
CA ASP A 103 -1.16 -7.10 2.70
C ASP A 103 0.31 -6.78 3.10
N CYS A 104 0.53 -6.07 4.20
CA CYS A 104 1.85 -5.86 4.79
C CYS A 104 2.51 -7.18 5.26
N LEU A 105 1.75 -8.12 5.80
CA LEU A 105 2.25 -9.46 6.17
C LEU A 105 2.67 -10.26 4.94
N VAL A 106 2.00 -10.09 3.80
CA VAL A 106 2.40 -10.66 2.50
C VAL A 106 3.69 -10.01 2.02
N ASP A 107 3.81 -8.67 2.08
CA ASP A 107 5.05 -7.96 1.71
C ASP A 107 6.24 -8.43 2.54
N ALA A 108 6.06 -8.60 3.86
CA ALA A 108 7.10 -9.13 4.74
C ALA A 108 7.53 -10.56 4.36
N TYR A 109 6.57 -11.41 3.92
CA TYR A 109 6.90 -12.73 3.41
C TYR A 109 7.69 -12.64 2.09
N ILE A 110 7.26 -11.79 1.16
CA ILE A 110 7.99 -11.57 -0.11
C ILE A 110 9.40 -11.03 0.16
N ARG A 111 9.55 -10.14 1.14
CA ARG A 111 10.86 -9.60 1.55
C ARG A 111 11.79 -10.68 2.10
N SER A 112 11.28 -11.58 2.89
CA SER A 112 12.05 -12.64 3.54
C SER A 112 11.14 -13.86 3.80
N PRO A 113 11.06 -14.81 2.84
CA PRO A 113 10.26 -16.02 2.98
C PRO A 113 10.67 -16.84 4.20
N ASP A 114 9.69 -17.16 5.06
CA ASP A 114 9.89 -17.93 6.29
C ASP A 114 8.57 -18.66 6.64
N PRO A 115 8.63 -19.94 7.04
CA PRO A 115 7.46 -20.72 7.47
C PRO A 115 6.64 -20.03 8.59
N ARG A 116 7.30 -19.31 9.50
CA ARG A 116 6.61 -18.55 10.57
C ARG A 116 5.81 -17.38 10.01
N ARG A 117 6.33 -16.66 8.98
CA ARG A 117 5.60 -15.60 8.28
C ARG A 117 4.41 -16.16 7.52
N ARG A 118 4.59 -17.29 6.80
CA ARG A 118 3.48 -18.00 6.15
C ARG A 118 2.37 -18.37 7.13
N ALA A 119 2.74 -18.97 8.27
CA ALA A 119 1.79 -19.33 9.31
C ALA A 119 1.06 -18.09 9.91
N ARG A 120 1.74 -16.94 9.97
CA ARG A 120 1.16 -15.68 10.44
C ARG A 120 0.11 -15.16 9.48
N VAL A 121 0.38 -15.14 8.17
CA VAL A 121 -0.61 -14.82 7.14
C VAL A 121 -1.86 -15.69 7.28
N ALA A 122 -1.68 -17.01 7.39
CA ALA A 122 -2.81 -17.94 7.55
C ALA A 122 -3.63 -17.67 8.82
N ARG A 123 -2.97 -17.42 9.96
CA ARG A 123 -3.66 -17.07 11.22
C ARG A 123 -4.39 -15.74 11.14
N PHE A 124 -3.82 -14.78 10.44
CA PHE A 124 -4.43 -13.46 10.28
C PHE A 124 -5.72 -13.56 9.44
N ILE A 125 -5.68 -14.26 8.32
CA ILE A 125 -6.86 -14.53 7.49
C ILE A 125 -7.96 -15.23 8.30
N ASN A 126 -7.60 -16.23 9.14
CA ASN A 126 -8.55 -16.88 10.03
C ASN A 126 -9.15 -15.90 11.04
N GLY A 127 -8.34 -15.01 11.60
CA GLY A 127 -8.79 -13.98 12.52
C GLY A 127 -9.79 -13.02 11.90
N VAL A 128 -9.52 -12.51 10.70
CA VAL A 128 -10.43 -11.64 9.94
C VAL A 128 -11.76 -12.35 9.71
N ARG A 129 -11.74 -13.56 9.16
CA ARG A 129 -12.98 -14.32 8.88
C ARG A 129 -13.83 -14.56 10.12
N ILE A 130 -13.20 -15.02 11.23
CA ILE A 130 -13.93 -15.31 12.48
C ILE A 130 -14.48 -14.02 13.07
N ARG A 131 -13.73 -12.92 13.06
CA ARG A 131 -14.19 -11.62 13.59
C ARG A 131 -15.35 -11.07 12.79
N ASN A 132 -15.40 -11.35 11.50
CA ASN A 132 -16.48 -10.99 10.57
C ASN A 132 -17.61 -12.03 10.54
N GLY A 133 -17.89 -12.74 11.62
CA GLY A 133 -19.00 -13.69 11.68
C GLY A 133 -18.83 -14.95 10.83
N LYS A 134 -17.61 -15.32 10.48
CA LYS A 134 -17.22 -16.40 9.54
C LYS A 134 -17.59 -16.11 8.09
N ASP A 135 -17.94 -14.88 7.76
CA ASP A 135 -18.21 -14.39 6.41
C ASP A 135 -17.00 -13.58 5.88
N TRP A 136 -16.97 -13.36 4.55
CA TRP A 136 -16.04 -12.48 3.87
C TRP A 136 -16.67 -11.13 3.52
N LEU A 137 -18.00 -11.07 3.41
CA LEU A 137 -18.73 -9.87 3.02
C LEU A 137 -18.95 -8.94 4.21
N ASN A 138 -19.03 -7.65 3.91
CA ASN A 138 -19.50 -6.63 4.83
C ASN A 138 -20.36 -5.59 4.09
N ASP A 139 -20.72 -4.50 4.75
CA ASP A 139 -21.63 -3.51 4.21
C ASP A 139 -20.96 -2.50 3.26
N TYR A 140 -19.62 -2.56 3.09
CA TYR A 140 -18.83 -1.60 2.33
C TYR A 140 -18.11 -2.29 1.17
N TYR A 141 -18.34 -1.81 -0.05
CA TYR A 141 -17.70 -2.38 -1.24
C TYR A 141 -16.19 -2.14 -1.31
N ASP A 142 -15.71 -0.98 -0.83
CA ASP A 142 -14.28 -0.70 -0.71
C ASP A 142 -13.59 -1.67 0.26
N ASP A 143 -14.17 -1.91 1.44
CA ASP A 143 -13.68 -2.88 2.42
C ASP A 143 -13.52 -4.28 1.79
N MET A 144 -14.54 -4.74 1.07
CA MET A 144 -14.54 -6.02 0.38
C MET A 144 -13.47 -6.08 -0.72
N ALA A 145 -13.30 -5.02 -1.49
CA ALA A 145 -12.28 -4.94 -2.52
C ALA A 145 -10.86 -4.99 -1.93
N TRP A 146 -10.59 -4.28 -0.85
CA TRP A 146 -9.30 -4.31 -0.16
C TRP A 146 -8.96 -5.72 0.35
N LEU A 147 -9.92 -6.40 0.97
CA LEU A 147 -9.68 -7.76 1.45
C LEU A 147 -9.46 -8.73 0.30
N ALA A 148 -10.21 -8.62 -0.80
CA ALA A 148 -10.04 -9.46 -1.98
C ALA A 148 -8.63 -9.36 -2.57
N LEU A 149 -8.09 -8.13 -2.69
CA LEU A 149 -6.72 -7.89 -3.13
C LEU A 149 -5.68 -8.55 -2.21
N ALA A 150 -5.85 -8.39 -0.90
CA ALA A 150 -4.94 -8.97 0.08
C ALA A 150 -4.98 -10.50 0.08
N LEU A 151 -6.17 -11.11 -0.05
CA LEU A 151 -6.35 -12.55 -0.17
C LEU A 151 -5.73 -13.10 -1.46
N GLN A 152 -5.92 -12.40 -2.58
CA GLN A 152 -5.33 -12.78 -3.86
C GLN A 152 -3.80 -12.79 -3.77
N ARG A 153 -3.19 -11.75 -3.18
CA ARG A 153 -1.75 -11.72 -2.98
C ARG A 153 -1.26 -12.78 -2.01
N ALA A 154 -2.02 -13.08 -0.94
CA ALA A 154 -1.71 -14.16 -0.01
C ALA A 154 -1.72 -15.52 -0.72
N GLU A 155 -2.65 -15.76 -1.64
CA GLU A 155 -2.67 -16.97 -2.46
C GLU A 155 -1.49 -17.02 -3.42
N GLN A 156 -1.25 -15.96 -4.17
CA GLN A 156 -0.25 -15.89 -5.23
C GLN A 156 1.19 -16.01 -4.69
N TYR A 157 1.52 -15.26 -3.64
CA TYR A 157 2.90 -15.12 -3.18
C TYR A 157 3.24 -15.99 -1.96
N VAL A 158 2.25 -16.28 -1.10
CA VAL A 158 2.47 -17.02 0.15
C VAL A 158 1.97 -18.47 0.07
N GLY A 159 1.13 -18.77 -0.92
CA GLY A 159 0.48 -20.06 -1.08
C GLY A 159 -0.57 -20.33 0.02
N VAL A 160 -1.18 -19.29 0.59
CA VAL A 160 -2.26 -19.41 1.58
C VAL A 160 -3.59 -19.18 0.88
N ARG A 161 -4.27 -20.27 0.54
CA ARG A 161 -5.53 -20.25 -0.19
C ARG A 161 -6.74 -20.26 0.73
N ARG A 162 -7.82 -19.61 0.27
CA ARG A 162 -9.18 -19.69 0.85
C ARG A 162 -10.16 -19.92 -0.29
N PRO A 163 -10.48 -21.20 -0.58
CA PRO A 163 -11.36 -21.53 -1.69
C PRO A 163 -12.69 -20.78 -1.62
N GLY A 164 -13.10 -20.21 -2.74
CA GLY A 164 -14.34 -19.44 -2.85
C GLY A 164 -14.34 -18.01 -2.31
N ALA A 165 -13.36 -17.62 -1.47
CA ALA A 165 -13.36 -16.30 -0.84
C ALA A 165 -13.24 -15.15 -1.87
N ILE A 166 -12.29 -15.26 -2.79
CA ILE A 166 -12.05 -14.23 -3.82
C ILE A 166 -13.26 -14.16 -4.77
N GLN A 167 -13.81 -15.31 -5.16
CA GLN A 167 -15.00 -15.37 -6.03
C GLN A 167 -16.22 -14.77 -5.37
N GLN A 168 -16.46 -15.05 -4.07
CA GLN A 168 -17.57 -14.47 -3.31
C GLN A 168 -17.45 -12.93 -3.25
N LEU A 169 -16.27 -12.42 -2.92
CA LEU A 169 -16.01 -10.98 -2.88
C LEU A 169 -16.14 -10.34 -4.27
N ALA A 170 -15.57 -10.97 -5.31
CA ALA A 170 -15.68 -10.46 -6.67
C ALA A 170 -17.12 -10.45 -7.19
N SER A 171 -17.95 -11.46 -6.82
CA SER A 171 -19.39 -11.46 -7.14
C SER A 171 -20.10 -10.29 -6.48
N ALA A 172 -19.91 -10.09 -5.17
CA ALA A 172 -20.51 -8.97 -4.46
C ALA A 172 -20.12 -7.60 -5.06
N LEU A 173 -18.84 -7.45 -5.46
CA LEU A 173 -18.38 -6.22 -6.12
C LEU A 173 -19.05 -6.01 -7.49
N LYS A 174 -19.32 -7.08 -8.24
CA LYS A 174 -20.10 -7.00 -9.50
C LYS A 174 -21.54 -6.56 -9.26
N ASP A 175 -22.15 -7.08 -8.21
CA ASP A 175 -23.53 -6.73 -7.82
C ASP A 175 -23.66 -5.29 -7.34
N GLY A 176 -22.55 -4.69 -6.87
CA GLY A 176 -22.48 -3.28 -6.49
C GLY A 176 -22.44 -2.27 -7.65
N TRP A 177 -22.29 -2.73 -8.89
CA TRP A 177 -22.30 -1.87 -10.08
C TRP A 177 -23.73 -1.49 -10.47
N THR A 178 -23.95 -0.20 -10.81
CA THR A 178 -25.22 0.27 -11.39
C THR A 178 -24.94 1.39 -12.41
N GLU A 179 -25.88 1.62 -13.32
CA GLU A 179 -25.75 2.58 -14.42
C GLU A 179 -25.84 4.05 -13.96
N GLY A 180 -26.47 4.34 -12.82
CA GLY A 180 -26.56 5.71 -12.30
C GLY A 180 -25.19 6.35 -12.11
N GLY A 181 -25.04 7.62 -12.46
CA GLY A 181 -23.76 8.35 -12.46
C GLY A 181 -22.82 7.88 -13.59
N GLY A 182 -23.38 7.34 -14.68
CA GLY A 182 -22.62 6.83 -15.83
C GLY A 182 -21.89 5.52 -15.55
N GLY A 183 -22.35 4.72 -14.58
CA GLY A 183 -21.73 3.48 -14.15
C GLY A 183 -21.14 3.55 -12.74
N GLY A 184 -20.26 2.60 -12.43
CA GLY A 184 -19.51 2.57 -11.16
C GLY A 184 -20.18 1.82 -10.02
N ILE A 185 -19.37 1.42 -9.06
CA ILE A 185 -19.75 0.67 -7.87
C ILE A 185 -20.04 1.64 -6.73
N TRP A 186 -21.11 1.37 -5.99
CA TRP A 186 -21.47 2.13 -4.80
C TRP A 186 -20.39 2.02 -3.72
N TRP A 187 -20.29 3.01 -2.83
CA TRP A 187 -19.41 2.94 -1.67
C TRP A 187 -19.84 1.82 -0.72
N ARG A 188 -21.17 1.72 -0.47
CA ARG A 188 -21.74 0.72 0.44
C ARG A 188 -23.13 0.22 0.00
N LEU A 189 -23.64 -0.82 0.66
CA LEU A 189 -24.88 -1.47 0.32
C LEU A 189 -26.06 -0.50 0.36
N ARG A 190 -26.76 -0.38 -0.77
CA ARG A 190 -27.88 0.55 -0.96
C ARG A 190 -29.13 0.15 -0.19
N ASP A 191 -29.36 -1.12 0.02
CA ASP A 191 -30.49 -1.66 0.79
C ASP A 191 -30.40 -1.35 2.29
N LYS A 192 -29.20 -1.05 2.79
CA LYS A 192 -28.95 -0.68 4.20
C LYS A 192 -28.74 0.81 4.43
N TYR A 193 -28.27 1.55 3.41
CA TYR A 193 -27.87 2.93 3.54
C TYR A 193 -28.44 3.77 2.41
N ASP A 194 -29.25 4.75 2.74
CA ASP A 194 -29.78 5.72 1.78
C ASP A 194 -28.70 6.76 1.43
N GLU A 195 -27.64 6.29 0.81
CA GLU A 195 -26.48 7.09 0.44
C GLU A 195 -26.13 6.86 -1.03
N ASN A 196 -26.40 7.87 -1.85
CA ASN A 196 -26.20 7.84 -3.29
C ASN A 196 -24.76 8.21 -3.65
N PHE A 197 -23.75 7.51 -3.08
CA PHE A 197 -22.35 7.83 -3.25
C PHE A 197 -21.58 6.69 -3.91
N LYS A 198 -20.83 7.02 -4.97
CA LYS A 198 -19.87 6.16 -5.66
C LYS A 198 -18.49 6.81 -5.60
N ASN A 199 -17.48 6.03 -5.25
CA ASN A 199 -16.16 6.60 -4.97
C ASN A 199 -14.99 5.77 -5.52
N VAL A 200 -13.83 6.42 -5.61
CA VAL A 200 -12.59 5.77 -6.06
C VAL A 200 -12.15 4.65 -5.12
N PRO A 201 -12.30 4.75 -3.78
CA PRO A 201 -11.95 3.67 -2.87
C PRO A 201 -12.68 2.34 -3.11
N ALA A 202 -13.92 2.37 -3.60
CA ALA A 202 -14.64 1.16 -4.00
C ALA A 202 -14.26 0.70 -5.41
N ASN A 203 -14.14 1.63 -6.35
CA ASN A 203 -13.94 1.33 -7.76
C ASN A 203 -12.48 1.02 -8.13
N GLY A 204 -11.51 1.75 -7.58
CA GLY A 204 -10.08 1.55 -7.89
C GLY A 204 -9.56 0.17 -7.52
N PRO A 205 -9.68 -0.28 -6.26
CA PRO A 205 -9.27 -1.63 -5.86
C PRO A 205 -10.02 -2.72 -6.61
N THR A 206 -11.32 -2.48 -6.93
CA THR A 206 -12.11 -3.43 -7.73
C THR A 206 -11.59 -3.53 -9.15
N ALA A 207 -11.24 -2.43 -9.81
CA ALA A 207 -10.62 -2.44 -11.13
C ALA A 207 -9.29 -3.23 -11.13
N ILE A 208 -8.46 -3.04 -10.09
CA ILE A 208 -7.23 -3.83 -9.92
C ILE A 208 -7.54 -5.32 -9.78
N LEU A 209 -8.52 -5.69 -8.94
CA LEU A 209 -8.91 -7.08 -8.73
C LEU A 209 -9.41 -7.71 -10.03
N PHE A 210 -10.34 -7.05 -10.72
CA PHE A 210 -10.90 -7.55 -11.98
C PHE A 210 -9.82 -7.70 -13.05
N ALA A 211 -8.90 -6.75 -13.18
CA ALA A 211 -7.78 -6.87 -14.10
C ALA A 211 -6.92 -8.11 -13.81
N ARG A 212 -6.62 -8.39 -12.55
CA ARG A 212 -5.87 -9.58 -12.14
C ARG A 212 -6.63 -10.88 -12.36
N LEU A 213 -7.97 -10.84 -12.27
CA LEU A 213 -8.84 -11.97 -12.57
C LEU A 213 -9.14 -12.12 -14.06
N ARG A 214 -8.66 -11.22 -14.92
CA ARG A 214 -8.93 -11.17 -16.35
C ARG A 214 -10.42 -10.97 -16.68
N ASP A 215 -11.10 -10.18 -15.85
CA ASP A 215 -12.50 -9.79 -16.03
C ASP A 215 -12.57 -8.43 -16.75
N GLU A 216 -13.25 -8.37 -17.89
CA GLU A 216 -13.37 -7.19 -18.75
C GLU A 216 -13.96 -5.96 -18.04
N ARG A 217 -14.71 -6.15 -16.96
CA ARG A 217 -15.22 -5.05 -16.10
C ARG A 217 -14.13 -4.20 -15.50
N ALA A 218 -12.88 -4.67 -15.47
CA ALA A 218 -11.74 -3.86 -15.08
C ALA A 218 -11.60 -2.60 -15.94
N TYR A 219 -11.80 -2.74 -17.26
CA TYR A 219 -11.75 -1.61 -18.19
C TYR A 219 -12.91 -0.64 -17.97
N GLU A 220 -14.12 -1.17 -17.78
CA GLU A 220 -15.31 -0.36 -17.55
C GLU A 220 -15.16 0.46 -16.25
N THR A 221 -14.73 -0.20 -15.17
CA THR A 221 -14.54 0.43 -13.86
C THR A 221 -13.45 1.52 -13.91
N ALA A 222 -12.31 1.23 -14.54
CA ALA A 222 -11.22 2.20 -14.64
C ALA A 222 -11.57 3.38 -15.56
N ARG A 223 -12.30 3.14 -16.67
CA ARG A 223 -12.79 4.21 -17.55
C ARG A 223 -13.83 5.08 -16.87
N TRP A 224 -14.69 4.51 -16.02
CA TRP A 224 -15.63 5.28 -15.23
C TRP A 224 -14.91 6.25 -14.28
N ILE A 225 -13.84 5.81 -13.61
CA ILE A 225 -13.01 6.69 -12.77
C ILE A 225 -12.40 7.81 -13.63
N GLU A 226 -11.77 7.46 -14.76
CA GLU A 226 -11.15 8.43 -15.67
C GLU A 226 -12.13 9.50 -16.15
N ALA A 227 -13.33 9.09 -16.56
CA ALA A 227 -14.31 9.98 -17.15
C ALA A 227 -14.98 10.94 -16.15
N ASN A 228 -15.13 10.51 -14.89
CA ASN A 228 -15.95 11.23 -13.91
C ASN A 228 -15.15 11.83 -12.75
N LEU A 229 -13.98 11.25 -12.43
CA LEU A 229 -13.27 11.55 -11.18
C LEU A 229 -11.79 11.93 -11.39
N VAL A 230 -11.29 11.98 -12.62
CA VAL A 230 -9.96 12.54 -12.90
C VAL A 230 -10.11 13.98 -13.36
N ASP A 231 -9.50 14.89 -12.64
CA ASP A 231 -9.45 16.30 -13.03
C ASP A 231 -8.72 16.46 -14.38
N PRO A 232 -9.36 16.93 -15.43
CA PRO A 232 -8.75 17.04 -16.75
C PRO A 232 -7.61 18.06 -16.82
N GLN A 233 -7.55 19.01 -15.88
CA GLN A 233 -6.52 20.06 -15.87
C GLN A 233 -5.27 19.60 -15.11
N THR A 234 -5.44 19.00 -13.96
CA THR A 234 -4.34 18.62 -13.05
C THR A 234 -3.97 17.16 -13.13
N GLY A 235 -4.86 16.28 -13.60
CA GLY A 235 -4.70 14.83 -13.58
C GLY A 235 -4.87 14.20 -12.20
N VAL A 236 -5.29 14.99 -11.18
CA VAL A 236 -5.56 14.52 -9.83
C VAL A 236 -6.88 13.76 -9.78
N VAL A 237 -6.93 12.69 -9.02
CA VAL A 237 -8.14 11.87 -8.85
C VAL A 237 -8.92 12.35 -7.63
N TRP A 238 -10.16 12.75 -7.82
CA TRP A 238 -11.11 13.14 -6.79
C TRP A 238 -11.68 11.92 -6.05
N ASP A 239 -12.30 12.16 -4.90
CA ASP A 239 -12.81 11.06 -4.06
C ASP A 239 -13.97 10.31 -4.70
N GLY A 240 -15.04 11.01 -5.14
CA GLY A 240 -16.23 10.33 -5.63
C GLY A 240 -17.30 11.28 -6.17
N LEU A 241 -18.48 10.74 -6.40
CA LEU A 241 -19.65 11.48 -6.86
C LEU A 241 -20.94 11.01 -6.21
N ARG A 242 -21.91 11.91 -6.12
CA ARG A 242 -23.27 11.63 -5.67
C ARG A 242 -24.21 11.52 -6.86
N VAL A 243 -24.99 10.47 -6.88
CA VAL A 243 -25.96 10.20 -7.93
C VAL A 243 -27.32 10.83 -7.55
N ALA A 244 -27.96 11.50 -8.49
CA ALA A 244 -29.30 12.04 -8.34
C ALA A 244 -30.37 10.94 -8.49
N GLU A 245 -31.62 11.26 -8.11
CA GLU A 245 -32.76 10.32 -8.21
C GLU A 245 -33.07 9.92 -9.67
N ASP A 246 -32.85 10.84 -10.61
CA ASP A 246 -33.02 10.59 -12.06
C ASP A 246 -31.86 9.79 -12.68
N GLY A 247 -30.86 9.41 -11.88
CA GLY A 247 -29.69 8.68 -12.32
C GLY A 247 -28.55 9.55 -12.85
N GLY A 248 -28.71 10.88 -12.90
CA GLY A 248 -27.63 11.80 -13.27
C GLY A 248 -26.61 12.00 -12.15
N ILE A 249 -25.53 12.75 -12.43
CA ILE A 249 -24.56 13.17 -11.41
C ILE A 249 -25.09 14.43 -10.72
N ARG A 250 -25.32 14.33 -9.41
CA ARG A 250 -25.76 15.47 -8.59
C ARG A 250 -24.60 16.36 -8.16
N GLN A 251 -23.48 15.76 -7.78
CA GLN A 251 -22.32 16.44 -7.23
C GLN A 251 -21.07 15.57 -7.38
N VAL A 252 -19.93 16.20 -7.66
CA VAL A 252 -18.61 15.58 -7.59
C VAL A 252 -17.94 16.03 -6.30
N GLU A 253 -17.45 15.09 -5.49
CA GLU A 253 -16.65 15.36 -4.29
C GLU A 253 -15.18 15.48 -4.69
N THR A 254 -14.72 16.70 -4.84
CA THR A 254 -13.37 17.03 -5.35
C THR A 254 -12.28 16.91 -4.31
N THR A 255 -12.57 16.39 -3.13
CA THR A 255 -11.55 16.10 -2.12
C THR A 255 -10.50 15.13 -2.68
N THR A 256 -9.23 15.45 -2.46
CA THR A 256 -8.12 14.65 -2.98
C THR A 256 -7.42 13.87 -1.88
N TYR A 257 -7.50 12.56 -1.98
CA TYR A 257 -6.81 11.65 -1.08
C TYR A 257 -5.67 10.94 -1.81
N THR A 258 -4.55 10.71 -1.11
CA THR A 258 -3.38 10.05 -1.67
C THR A 258 -3.67 8.61 -2.09
N TYR A 259 -4.51 7.88 -1.34
CA TYR A 259 -4.86 6.50 -1.69
C TYR A 259 -5.74 6.39 -2.96
N CYS A 260 -6.57 7.40 -3.27
CA CYS A 260 -7.33 7.45 -4.52
C CYS A 260 -6.40 7.48 -5.74
N GLN A 261 -5.33 8.27 -5.68
CA GLN A 261 -4.29 8.29 -6.71
C GLN A 261 -3.63 6.92 -6.81
N GLY A 262 -3.31 6.32 -5.65
CA GLY A 262 -2.66 5.02 -5.58
C GLY A 262 -3.46 3.92 -6.27
N VAL A 263 -4.76 3.80 -5.99
CA VAL A 263 -5.56 2.72 -6.58
C VAL A 263 -5.89 2.97 -8.04
N TYR A 264 -6.08 4.21 -8.46
CA TYR A 264 -6.23 4.52 -9.88
C TYR A 264 -4.93 4.23 -10.65
N LEU A 265 -3.77 4.64 -10.11
CA LEU A 265 -2.46 4.27 -10.64
C LEU A 265 -2.31 2.75 -10.75
N GLY A 266 -2.69 2.01 -9.69
CA GLY A 266 -2.66 0.55 -9.68
C GLY A 266 -3.53 -0.07 -10.76
N ALA A 267 -4.74 0.44 -10.97
CA ALA A 267 -5.63 -0.02 -12.03
C ALA A 267 -5.03 0.23 -13.42
N CYS A 268 -4.48 1.42 -13.66
CA CYS A 268 -3.80 1.74 -14.91
C CYS A 268 -2.63 0.78 -15.20
N LEU A 269 -1.81 0.47 -14.20
CA LEU A 269 -0.68 -0.45 -14.35
C LEU A 269 -1.11 -1.88 -14.65
N GLU A 270 -2.15 -2.41 -13.98
CA GLU A 270 -2.67 -3.75 -14.26
C GLU A 270 -3.27 -3.82 -15.67
N LEU A 271 -4.00 -2.78 -16.10
CA LEU A 271 -4.59 -2.74 -17.45
C LEU A 271 -3.53 -2.55 -18.54
N ALA A 272 -2.47 -1.77 -18.28
CA ALA A 272 -1.34 -1.65 -19.18
C ALA A 272 -0.68 -3.01 -19.42
N THR A 273 -0.50 -3.82 -18.37
CA THR A 273 0.10 -5.17 -18.49
C THR A 273 -0.84 -6.20 -19.08
N TRP A 274 -2.14 -5.96 -19.11
CA TRP A 274 -3.13 -6.88 -19.69
C TRP A 274 -3.47 -6.58 -21.14
N GLY A 275 -3.43 -5.33 -21.56
CA GLY A 275 -3.88 -4.87 -22.86
C GLY A 275 -3.02 -5.38 -24.05
N ASN A 276 -3.48 -5.05 -25.24
CA ASN A 276 -2.67 -5.13 -26.48
C ASN A 276 -1.80 -3.86 -26.61
N ASP A 277 -0.89 -3.83 -27.58
CA ASP A 277 0.12 -2.77 -27.74
C ASP A 277 -0.40 -1.33 -27.66
N ARG A 278 -1.53 -1.01 -28.31
CA ARG A 278 -2.10 0.34 -28.27
C ARG A 278 -2.75 0.61 -26.91
N GLN A 279 -3.61 -0.27 -26.47
CA GLN A 279 -4.36 -0.13 -25.22
C GLN A 279 -3.42 -0.13 -24.00
N SER A 280 -2.37 -0.95 -24.04
CA SER A 280 -1.30 -0.96 -23.04
C SER A 280 -0.60 0.39 -22.92
N ARG A 281 -0.24 1.02 -24.05
CA ARG A 281 0.38 2.35 -24.06
C ARG A 281 -0.54 3.43 -23.49
N ASP A 282 -1.83 3.42 -23.87
CA ASP A 282 -2.81 4.39 -23.37
C ASP A 282 -2.96 4.32 -21.83
N TRP A 283 -2.93 3.10 -21.27
CA TRP A 283 -2.98 2.93 -19.80
C TRP A 283 -1.66 3.26 -19.13
N ALA A 284 -0.51 2.99 -19.74
CA ALA A 284 0.79 3.40 -19.25
C ALA A 284 0.95 4.92 -19.24
N GLU A 285 0.38 5.63 -20.23
CA GLU A 285 0.36 7.09 -20.27
C GLU A 285 -0.48 7.68 -19.14
N ARG A 286 -1.68 7.11 -18.86
CA ARG A 286 -2.49 7.49 -17.69
C ARG A 286 -1.74 7.28 -16.38
N ALA A 287 -1.05 6.15 -16.24
CA ALA A 287 -0.22 5.87 -15.07
C ALA A 287 0.90 6.91 -14.90
N SER A 288 1.59 7.27 -15.97
CA SER A 288 2.65 8.29 -15.95
C SER A 288 2.11 9.67 -15.58
N ARG A 289 0.97 10.06 -16.13
CA ARG A 289 0.28 11.32 -15.81
C ARG A 289 -0.12 11.35 -14.32
N THR A 290 -0.64 10.25 -13.78
CA THR A 290 -1.00 10.16 -12.35
C THR A 290 0.23 10.32 -11.46
N VAL A 291 1.37 9.72 -11.79
CA VAL A 291 2.62 9.92 -11.03
C VAL A 291 3.04 11.37 -11.01
N THR A 292 2.97 12.07 -12.17
CA THR A 292 3.29 13.49 -12.28
C THR A 292 2.32 14.34 -11.44
N ALA A 293 1.01 14.08 -11.51
CA ALA A 293 0.00 14.77 -10.72
C ALA A 293 0.24 14.61 -9.21
N VAL A 294 0.60 13.40 -8.77
CA VAL A 294 0.98 13.15 -7.37
C VAL A 294 2.17 14.01 -6.95
N ALA A 295 3.22 14.05 -7.74
CA ALA A 295 4.42 14.84 -7.42
C ALA A 295 4.13 16.33 -7.30
N THR A 296 3.24 16.84 -8.17
CA THR A 296 2.90 18.26 -8.22
C THR A 296 1.91 18.69 -7.11
N HIS A 297 0.92 17.84 -6.78
CA HIS A 297 -0.23 18.28 -5.98
C HIS A 297 -0.36 17.57 -4.63
N LEU A 298 0.32 16.44 -4.42
CA LEU A 298 0.12 15.57 -3.24
C LEU A 298 1.42 15.29 -2.47
N THR A 299 2.36 16.23 -2.58
CA THR A 299 3.61 16.22 -1.84
C THR A 299 3.74 17.48 -1.00
N VAL A 300 4.64 17.43 -0.03
CA VAL A 300 5.07 18.55 0.80
C VAL A 300 6.61 18.59 0.82
N GLU A 301 7.19 19.76 0.96
CA GLU A 301 8.62 19.88 1.20
C GLU A 301 8.96 19.41 2.61
N SER A 302 10.06 18.71 2.74
CA SER A 302 10.57 18.31 4.06
C SER A 302 11.57 19.35 4.55
N GLU A 303 11.33 19.92 5.75
CA GLU A 303 12.29 20.86 6.39
C GLU A 303 13.68 20.24 6.59
N ALA A 304 13.74 18.93 6.75
CA ALA A 304 14.96 18.21 7.07
C ALA A 304 15.84 17.87 5.84
N ALA A 305 15.33 18.02 4.60
CA ALA A 305 16.06 17.86 3.35
C ALA A 305 15.24 18.44 2.20
N PRO A 306 15.84 19.05 1.18
CA PRO A 306 15.13 19.57 0.00
C PRO A 306 14.61 18.38 -0.84
N SER A 307 13.54 17.76 -0.41
CA SER A 307 12.93 16.61 -1.09
C SER A 307 11.43 16.61 -0.87
N LEU A 308 10.70 16.23 -1.92
CA LEU A 308 9.26 16.06 -1.89
C LEU A 308 8.88 14.79 -1.14
N VAL A 309 8.04 14.91 -0.14
CA VAL A 309 7.51 13.83 0.69
C VAL A 309 6.01 13.71 0.44
N LEU A 310 5.51 12.49 0.35
CA LEU A 310 4.07 12.25 0.21
C LEU A 310 3.30 12.88 1.37
N ARG A 311 2.26 13.65 1.04
CA ARG A 311 1.44 14.39 2.00
C ARG A 311 0.73 13.44 2.97
N GLY A 312 0.89 13.66 4.27
CA GLY A 312 0.13 13.01 5.32
C GLY A 312 -1.32 13.49 5.35
N GLN A 313 -2.24 12.63 5.79
CA GLN A 313 -3.68 12.93 5.85
C GLN A 313 -4.28 12.59 7.22
N GLY A 314 -3.49 12.72 8.28
CA GLY A 314 -3.90 12.55 9.65
C GLY A 314 -3.89 11.10 10.15
N GLY A 315 -4.45 10.91 11.35
CA GLY A 315 -4.64 9.61 11.97
C GLY A 315 -5.92 8.90 11.50
N ALA A 316 -6.38 7.93 12.27
CA ALA A 316 -7.51 7.07 11.91
C ALA A 316 -7.35 6.53 10.48
N ASP A 317 -8.34 6.65 9.61
CA ASP A 317 -8.29 6.15 8.23
C ASP A 317 -7.16 6.80 7.41
N GLY A 318 -6.92 8.10 7.63
CA GLY A 318 -5.88 8.86 6.93
C GLY A 318 -4.46 8.31 7.11
N GLY A 319 -4.22 7.57 8.19
CA GLY A 319 -2.92 6.94 8.47
C GLY A 319 -2.48 5.89 7.44
N LEU A 320 -3.41 5.31 6.67
CA LEU A 320 -3.11 4.33 5.62
C LEU A 320 -2.88 4.98 4.25
N PHE A 321 -3.44 6.16 4.00
CA PHE A 321 -3.61 6.70 2.66
C PHE A 321 -2.29 6.86 1.89
N ALA A 322 -1.29 7.52 2.48
CA ALA A 322 0.01 7.71 1.85
C ALA A 322 0.79 6.39 1.67
N GLY A 323 0.61 5.42 2.61
CA GLY A 323 1.21 4.08 2.50
C GLY A 323 0.67 3.30 1.32
N ILE A 324 -0.63 3.39 1.06
CA ILE A 324 -1.28 2.77 -0.12
C ILE A 324 -0.70 3.38 -1.41
N LEU A 325 -0.61 4.71 -1.48
CA LEU A 325 0.00 5.38 -2.63
C LEU A 325 1.45 4.93 -2.84
N ALA A 326 2.27 4.88 -1.79
CA ALA A 326 3.66 4.46 -1.87
C ALA A 326 3.82 3.04 -2.45
N ARG A 327 2.92 2.10 -2.12
CA ARG A 327 2.90 0.75 -2.71
C ARG A 327 2.72 0.79 -4.22
N TYR A 328 1.78 1.59 -4.72
CA TYR A 328 1.52 1.67 -6.16
C TYR A 328 2.56 2.51 -6.91
N LEU A 329 3.16 3.52 -6.27
CA LEU A 329 4.33 4.22 -6.83
C LEU A 329 5.51 3.26 -7.00
N ALA A 330 5.79 2.40 -6.02
CA ALA A 330 6.83 1.39 -6.18
C ALA A 330 6.54 0.41 -7.33
N ARG A 331 5.28 0.06 -7.56
CA ARG A 331 4.89 -0.73 -8.73
C ARG A 331 5.07 0.06 -10.03
N ALA A 332 4.68 1.33 -10.07
CA ALA A 332 4.87 2.19 -11.24
C ALA A 332 6.35 2.30 -11.63
N ALA A 333 7.21 2.52 -10.64
CA ALA A 333 8.66 2.58 -10.84
C ALA A 333 9.24 1.32 -11.51
N LEU A 334 8.67 0.16 -11.22
CA LEU A 334 9.13 -1.14 -11.76
C LEU A 334 8.47 -1.52 -13.09
N THR A 335 7.24 -1.06 -13.34
CA THR A 335 6.42 -1.51 -14.47
C THR A 335 6.47 -0.54 -15.65
N LEU A 336 6.47 0.77 -15.40
CA LEU A 336 6.44 1.77 -16.48
C LEU A 336 7.60 1.67 -17.49
N PRO A 337 8.85 1.35 -17.10
CA PRO A 337 9.94 1.21 -18.07
C PRO A 337 9.71 0.10 -19.12
N GLU A 338 8.85 -0.89 -18.81
CA GLU A 338 8.52 -1.96 -19.76
C GLU A 338 7.72 -1.47 -20.98
N PHE A 339 7.09 -0.28 -20.88
CA PHE A 339 6.28 0.35 -21.93
C PHE A 339 7.05 1.38 -22.78
N GLY A 340 8.33 1.59 -22.51
CA GLY A 340 9.21 2.42 -23.32
C GLY A 340 9.81 3.61 -22.57
N ARG A 341 10.81 4.22 -23.22
CA ARG A 341 11.61 5.32 -22.63
C ARG A 341 10.80 6.56 -22.26
N THR A 342 9.68 6.80 -22.91
CA THR A 342 8.77 7.93 -22.60
C THR A 342 8.23 7.88 -21.19
N HIS A 343 8.20 6.70 -20.56
CA HIS A 343 7.71 6.49 -19.19
C HIS A 343 8.82 6.46 -18.13
N GLU A 344 10.11 6.45 -18.53
CA GLU A 344 11.25 6.46 -17.60
C GLU A 344 11.23 7.66 -16.63
N PRO A 345 10.89 8.91 -17.06
CA PRO A 345 10.82 10.05 -16.14
C PRO A 345 9.78 9.83 -15.03
N ALA A 346 8.60 9.30 -15.35
CA ALA A 346 7.58 8.99 -14.34
C ALA A 346 8.03 7.85 -13.41
N ALA A 347 8.69 6.82 -13.93
CA ALA A 347 9.26 5.73 -13.13
C ALA A 347 10.36 6.22 -12.17
N PHE A 348 11.21 7.12 -12.65
CA PHE A 348 12.24 7.76 -11.82
C PHE A 348 11.59 8.62 -10.72
N LEU A 349 10.62 9.45 -11.07
CA LEU A 349 9.89 10.30 -10.13
C LEU A 349 9.17 9.46 -9.04
N ALA A 350 8.51 8.38 -9.43
CA ALA A 350 7.89 7.44 -8.50
C ALA A 350 8.91 6.82 -7.54
N THR A 351 10.10 6.47 -8.04
CA THR A 351 11.21 5.95 -7.25
C THR A 351 11.69 6.97 -6.21
N GLU A 352 11.90 8.22 -6.63
CA GLU A 352 12.37 9.28 -5.73
C GLU A 352 11.32 9.62 -4.66
N LEU A 353 10.03 9.70 -5.01
CA LEU A 353 8.96 9.95 -4.05
C LEU A 353 8.91 8.87 -2.95
N VAL A 354 9.05 7.59 -3.32
CA VAL A 354 9.07 6.50 -2.34
C VAL A 354 10.29 6.60 -1.43
N PHE A 355 11.50 6.79 -1.98
CA PHE A 355 12.70 6.86 -1.15
C PHE A 355 12.76 8.13 -0.31
N ALA A 356 12.36 9.28 -0.84
CA ALA A 356 12.32 10.53 -0.08
C ALA A 356 11.36 10.41 1.12
N SER A 357 10.14 9.92 0.88
CA SER A 357 9.16 9.68 1.94
C SER A 357 9.65 8.66 2.98
N ALA A 358 10.28 7.58 2.53
CA ALA A 358 10.83 6.56 3.43
C ALA A 358 12.00 7.07 4.28
N ARG A 359 12.85 7.94 3.72
CA ARG A 359 13.93 8.62 4.48
C ARG A 359 13.33 9.56 5.51
N ALA A 360 12.35 10.35 5.13
CA ALA A 360 11.67 11.29 6.00
C ALA A 360 10.98 10.56 7.16
N ALA A 361 10.14 9.56 6.86
CA ALA A 361 9.48 8.73 7.88
C ALA A 361 10.47 8.09 8.85
N TRP A 362 11.60 7.56 8.33
CA TRP A 362 12.62 6.95 9.17
C TRP A 362 13.37 7.95 10.05
N ARG A 363 13.64 9.14 9.55
CA ARG A 363 14.31 10.20 10.31
C ARG A 363 13.42 10.76 11.41
N ASN A 364 12.17 10.95 11.10
CA ASN A 364 11.17 11.62 11.93
C ASN A 364 10.43 10.65 12.88
N GLN A 365 10.76 9.35 12.89
CA GLN A 365 10.16 8.40 13.81
C GLN A 365 10.57 8.70 15.26
N ALA A 366 9.67 8.49 16.21
CA ALA A 366 9.98 8.57 17.64
C ALA A 366 10.44 7.21 18.18
N PRO A 367 11.41 7.19 19.11
CA PRO A 367 11.75 5.97 19.83
C PRO A 367 10.60 5.57 20.76
N ALA A 368 10.22 4.30 20.71
CA ALA A 368 9.16 3.77 21.58
C ALA A 368 9.43 2.31 21.95
N PRO A 369 8.80 1.77 23.03
CA PRO A 369 8.92 0.36 23.36
C PRO A 369 8.59 -0.53 22.16
N ARG A 370 9.45 -1.52 21.90
CA ARG A 370 9.33 -2.53 20.85
C ARG A 370 9.65 -2.06 19.43
N GLY A 371 10.21 -0.89 19.22
CA GLY A 371 10.70 -0.41 17.92
C GLY A 371 10.19 0.99 17.55
N PRO A 372 10.42 1.45 16.31
CA PRO A 372 10.07 2.79 15.86
C PRO A 372 8.57 3.07 15.97
N LEU A 373 8.21 4.32 16.22
CA LEU A 373 6.85 4.84 16.20
C LEU A 373 6.78 5.95 15.16
N PHE A 374 5.95 5.78 14.16
CA PHE A 374 5.84 6.71 13.03
C PHE A 374 4.67 7.68 13.24
N GLY A 375 4.82 8.91 12.76
CA GLY A 375 3.75 9.90 12.71
C GLY A 375 2.85 9.73 11.48
N PRO A 376 1.66 10.35 11.49
CA PRO A 376 0.75 10.36 10.36
C PRO A 376 1.21 11.24 9.19
N ASP A 377 2.10 12.20 9.48
CA ASP A 377 2.80 13.05 8.51
C ASP A 377 4.29 12.76 8.58
N TRP A 378 4.84 12.20 7.51
CA TRP A 378 6.24 11.79 7.48
C TRP A 378 7.22 12.97 7.33
N SER A 379 6.74 14.14 6.92
CA SER A 379 7.55 15.36 6.85
C SER A 379 7.86 15.95 8.22
N GLN A 380 7.09 15.56 9.26
CA GLN A 380 7.18 16.09 10.61
C GLN A 380 7.66 15.03 11.63
N PRO A 381 8.35 15.45 12.71
CA PRO A 381 8.70 14.52 13.79
C PRO A 381 7.46 13.88 14.42
N ALA A 382 7.50 12.57 14.61
CA ALA A 382 6.45 11.85 15.32
C ALA A 382 6.41 12.26 16.79
N ALA A 383 5.22 12.42 17.37
CA ALA A 383 5.06 12.75 18.77
C ALA A 383 5.55 11.60 19.68
N SER A 384 6.22 11.98 20.78
CA SER A 384 6.68 11.00 21.76
C SER A 384 5.48 10.36 22.48
N PRO A 385 5.48 9.05 22.74
CA PRO A 385 4.33 8.33 23.31
C PRO A 385 4.03 8.65 24.79
N ARG A 386 4.70 9.62 25.40
CA ARG A 386 4.76 9.74 26.86
C ARG A 386 3.47 10.13 27.57
N THR A 387 2.53 10.84 26.95
CA THR A 387 1.43 11.46 27.72
C THR A 387 0.05 11.37 27.10
N ASP A 388 -0.10 11.23 25.78
CA ASP A 388 -1.42 11.21 25.13
C ASP A 388 -1.76 9.83 24.58
N THR A 389 -2.82 9.22 25.11
CA THR A 389 -3.34 7.92 24.66
C THR A 389 -4.13 8.01 23.34
N LYS A 390 -4.47 9.22 22.90
CA LYS A 390 -5.23 9.50 21.67
C LYS A 390 -4.36 9.99 20.52
N ALA A 391 -3.03 10.08 20.72
CA ALA A 391 -2.12 10.50 19.66
C ALA A 391 -2.23 9.58 18.44
N PRO A 392 -2.32 10.12 17.22
CA PRO A 392 -2.49 9.33 15.98
C PRO A 392 -1.37 8.33 15.72
N GLU A 393 -0.17 8.56 16.26
CA GLU A 393 0.95 7.61 16.24
C GLU A 393 0.61 6.26 16.89
N ARG A 394 -0.43 6.21 17.71
CA ARG A 394 -0.89 5.00 18.39
C ARG A 394 -1.86 4.16 17.56
N ASP A 395 -2.28 4.68 16.41
CA ASP A 395 -3.20 3.98 15.52
C ASP A 395 -2.50 2.91 14.69
N LEU A 396 -3.12 1.76 14.58
CA LEU A 396 -2.68 0.67 13.71
C LEU A 396 -2.52 1.15 12.27
N SER A 397 -3.43 2.00 11.78
CA SER A 397 -3.41 2.55 10.43
C SER A 397 -2.14 3.33 10.14
N VAL A 398 -1.76 4.24 11.03
CA VAL A 398 -0.54 5.05 10.90
C VAL A 398 0.70 4.17 10.87
N GLN A 399 0.78 3.19 11.78
CA GLN A 399 1.92 2.28 11.83
C GLN A 399 1.97 1.32 10.62
N ALA A 400 0.82 0.88 10.12
CA ALA A 400 0.73 0.05 8.92
C ALA A 400 1.05 0.85 7.64
N GLY A 401 0.63 2.12 7.57
CA GLY A 401 0.97 3.02 6.46
C GLY A 401 2.48 3.22 6.32
N ALA A 402 3.18 3.49 7.42
CA ALA A 402 4.62 3.59 7.42
C ALA A 402 5.32 2.25 7.13
N TRP A 403 4.77 1.13 7.59
CA TRP A 403 5.29 -0.19 7.25
C TRP A 403 5.14 -0.48 5.76
N MET A 404 4.00 -0.15 5.11
CA MET A 404 3.83 -0.24 3.65
C MET A 404 4.88 0.55 2.89
N LEU A 405 5.13 1.79 3.30
CA LEU A 405 6.16 2.64 2.69
C LEU A 405 7.55 2.00 2.76
N LEU A 406 7.93 1.46 3.91
CA LEU A 406 9.25 0.84 4.09
C LEU A 406 9.39 -0.48 3.31
N GLU A 407 8.31 -1.26 3.16
CA GLU A 407 8.29 -2.43 2.28
C GLU A 407 8.39 -2.01 0.79
N ALA A 408 7.73 -0.92 0.39
CA ALA A 408 7.86 -0.34 -0.95
C ALA A 408 9.31 0.09 -1.24
N ALA A 409 9.96 0.78 -0.31
CA ALA A 409 11.37 1.16 -0.42
C ALA A 409 12.30 -0.08 -0.47
N ALA A 410 12.04 -1.09 0.35
CA ALA A 410 12.80 -2.33 0.33
C ALA A 410 12.62 -3.11 -0.98
N LEU A 411 11.44 -3.08 -1.57
CA LEU A 411 11.16 -3.68 -2.88
C LEU A 411 11.98 -3.01 -3.99
N LEU A 412 11.97 -1.67 -4.04
CA LEU A 412 12.74 -0.90 -5.04
C LEU A 412 14.25 -1.08 -4.88
N ALA A 413 14.75 -1.09 -3.65
CA ALA A 413 16.17 -1.22 -3.38
C ALA A 413 16.76 -2.58 -3.79
N ARG A 414 15.95 -3.65 -3.90
CA ARG A 414 16.42 -4.97 -4.35
C ARG A 414 16.63 -5.07 -5.86
N ARG A 415 16.04 -4.16 -6.63
CA ARG A 415 16.05 -4.18 -8.08
C ARG A 415 17.04 -3.19 -8.70
N LYS A 416 17.68 -2.35 -7.87
CA LYS A 416 18.85 -1.57 -8.20
C LYS A 416 20.12 -2.41 -7.99
#